data_b42b586e26054c0433e74b9e88cc14a5
#
_entry.id   b42b586e26054c0433e74b9e88cc14a5
#
_cell.length_a   1.000
_cell.length_b   1.000
_cell.length_c   1.000
_cell.angle_alpha   90.00
_cell.angle_beta   90.00
_cell.angle_gamma   90.00
#
_symmetry.space_group_name_H-M   'P 1'
#
loop_
_entity.id
_entity.type
_entity.pdbx_description
1 polymer ?
#
loop_
_entity_poly.entity_id
_entity_poly.type
_entity_poly.pdbx_seq_one_letter_code
_entity_poly.pdbx_strand_id
1 'polypeptide(L)'
;MNITPIEITVADIFAGFKDSQEAGVVAYGGNLNVRPPYQREFIYDDAKQEAVIHTIRKGFPLNVMYWAKNPDGTYELLDGQQRTLSFCKFVDGGFSVDMTGNGDVRYFHNMLPDEQKGILDYKLTIYVCEGSESEKLEWF
;
A
#
# COMPACT_ATOMS: atom_id res chain seq x y z
N MET A 1 2.58 -13.34 20.91
CA MET A 1 2.09 -12.64 19.70
C MET A 1 1.66 -13.65 18.67
N ASN A 2 0.47 -13.49 18.11
CA ASN A 2 0.01 -14.31 16.98
C ASN A 2 0.29 -13.55 15.69
N ILE A 3 0.87 -14.25 14.72
CA ILE A 3 1.13 -13.69 13.39
C ILE A 3 0.44 -14.59 12.38
N THR A 4 -0.50 -14.02 11.62
CA THR A 4 -1.29 -14.75 10.64
C THR A 4 -1.06 -14.14 9.26
N PRO A 5 -0.60 -14.93 8.28
CA PRO A 5 -0.48 -14.41 6.91
C PRO A 5 -1.86 -14.34 6.25
N ILE A 6 -2.10 -13.24 5.55
CA ILE A 6 -3.26 -13.10 4.66
C ILE A 6 -2.76 -12.69 3.28
N GLU A 7 -3.51 -13.06 2.26
CA GLU A 7 -3.25 -12.66 0.89
C GLU A 7 -4.40 -11.82 0.39
N ILE A 8 -4.11 -10.59 0.01
CA ILE A 8 -5.11 -9.62 -0.48
C ILE A 8 -4.58 -8.90 -1.70
N THR A 9 -5.48 -8.28 -2.46
CA THR A 9 -5.11 -7.59 -3.69
C THR A 9 -4.88 -6.09 -3.46
N VAL A 10 -4.23 -5.45 -4.44
CA VAL A 10 -4.13 -3.99 -4.49
C VAL A 10 -5.53 -3.37 -4.44
N ALA A 11 -6.50 -3.93 -5.19
CA ALA A 11 -7.88 -3.43 -5.18
C ALA A 11 -8.50 -3.47 -3.78
N ASP A 12 -8.25 -4.54 -3.02
CA ASP A 12 -8.78 -4.67 -1.64
C ASP A 12 -8.24 -3.56 -0.74
N ILE A 13 -6.93 -3.29 -0.83
CA ILE A 13 -6.30 -2.24 -0.01
C ILE A 13 -6.74 -0.87 -0.48
N PHE A 14 -6.82 -0.64 -1.79
CA PHE A 14 -7.20 0.64 -2.36
C PHE A 14 -8.65 1.02 -2.04
N ALA A 15 -9.53 0.06 -1.84
CA ALA A 15 -10.92 0.34 -1.48
C ALA A 15 -10.98 1.21 -0.23
N GLY A 16 -11.65 2.35 -0.32
CA GLY A 16 -11.74 3.31 0.78
C GLY A 16 -10.46 4.10 1.04
N PHE A 17 -9.50 4.08 0.13
CA PHE A 17 -8.28 4.88 0.27
C PHE A 17 -8.63 6.36 0.34
N LYS A 18 -8.14 7.03 1.37
CA LYS A 18 -8.33 8.46 1.57
C LYS A 18 -7.10 9.05 2.24
N ASP A 19 -6.45 9.96 1.53
CA ASP A 19 -5.35 10.75 2.06
C ASP A 19 -5.90 12.09 2.54
N SER A 20 -6.03 12.25 3.85
CA SER A 20 -6.49 13.48 4.48
C SER A 20 -5.33 14.34 4.97
N GLN A 21 -4.14 14.12 4.42
CA GLN A 21 -2.92 14.85 4.76
C GLN A 21 -2.62 14.78 6.25
N GLU A 22 -2.56 15.91 6.96
CA GLU A 22 -2.25 15.93 8.39
C GLU A 22 -3.27 15.15 9.23
N ALA A 23 -4.51 15.01 8.77
CA ALA A 23 -5.53 14.22 9.46
C ALA A 23 -5.36 12.71 9.30
N GLY A 24 -4.36 12.27 8.54
CA GLY A 24 -4.01 10.86 8.39
C GLY A 24 -4.38 10.27 7.04
N VAL A 25 -4.02 9.01 6.86
CA VAL A 25 -4.29 8.24 5.63
C VAL A 25 -4.89 6.90 6.01
N VAL A 26 -6.01 6.56 5.38
CA VAL A 26 -6.70 5.28 5.59
C VAL A 26 -6.88 4.55 4.27
N ALA A 27 -7.03 3.23 4.34
CA ALA A 27 -7.27 2.35 3.20
C ALA A 27 -8.03 1.10 3.67
N TYR A 28 -8.19 0.12 2.82
CA TYR A 28 -8.82 -1.17 3.14
C TYR A 28 -10.23 -0.98 3.73
N GLY A 29 -11.06 -0.26 2.97
CA GLY A 29 -12.43 0.05 3.41
C GLY A 29 -12.52 1.03 4.59
N GLY A 30 -11.43 1.77 4.84
CA GLY A 30 -11.32 2.65 6.01
C GLY A 30 -10.84 1.93 7.27
N ASN A 31 -10.59 0.62 7.20
CA ASN A 31 -10.21 -0.20 8.37
C ASN A 31 -8.71 -0.25 8.60
N LEU A 32 -7.90 0.18 7.65
CA LEU A 32 -6.45 0.24 7.78
C LEU A 32 -6.01 1.68 7.98
N ASN A 33 -5.33 1.92 9.09
CA ASN A 33 -4.65 3.19 9.34
C ASN A 33 -3.26 3.10 8.72
N VAL A 34 -3.08 3.72 7.56
CA VAL A 34 -1.81 3.70 6.82
C VAL A 34 -0.82 4.67 7.46
N ARG A 35 -1.29 5.85 7.83
CA ARG A 35 -0.49 6.88 8.49
C ARG A 35 -1.37 7.61 9.52
N PRO A 36 -0.99 7.57 10.81
CA PRO A 36 -1.75 8.26 11.86
C PRO A 36 -1.79 9.78 11.63
N PRO A 37 -2.79 10.47 12.20
CA PRO A 37 -2.83 11.94 12.16
C PRO A 37 -1.56 12.55 12.74
N TYR A 38 -1.12 13.65 12.13
CA TYR A 38 0.03 14.44 12.58
C TYR A 38 1.37 13.71 12.59
N GLN A 39 1.44 12.50 12.03
CA GLN A 39 2.71 11.86 11.77
C GLN A 39 3.37 12.56 10.58
N ARG A 40 4.68 12.83 10.69
CA ARG A 40 5.44 13.41 9.59
C ARG A 40 5.34 12.54 8.35
N GLU A 41 4.95 13.14 7.24
CA GLU A 41 4.90 12.45 5.97
C GLU A 41 6.32 12.12 5.52
N PHE A 42 6.59 10.84 5.29
CA PHE A 42 7.82 10.38 4.69
C PHE A 42 7.50 9.91 3.27
N ILE A 43 7.99 10.62 2.28
CA ILE A 43 7.63 10.39 0.88
C ILE A 43 8.79 9.71 0.17
N TYR A 44 8.51 8.62 -0.56
CA TYR A 44 9.45 8.08 -1.53
C TYR A 44 9.70 9.13 -2.61
N ASP A 45 10.93 9.21 -3.13
CA ASP A 45 11.19 9.96 -4.34
C ASP A 45 10.46 9.34 -5.54
N ASP A 46 10.37 10.09 -6.62
CA ASP A 46 9.62 9.66 -7.81
C ASP A 46 10.13 8.34 -8.38
N ALA A 47 11.44 8.11 -8.36
CA ALA A 47 12.04 6.89 -8.86
C ALA A 47 11.62 5.67 -8.04
N LYS A 48 11.54 5.79 -6.71
CA LYS A 48 11.11 4.69 -5.83
C LYS A 48 9.63 4.40 -5.98
N GLN A 49 8.79 5.41 -6.10
CA GLN A 49 7.35 5.24 -6.36
C GLN A 49 7.13 4.51 -7.68
N GLU A 50 7.81 4.93 -8.73
CA GLU A 50 7.73 4.31 -10.04
C GLU A 50 8.22 2.86 -10.01
N ALA A 51 9.29 2.58 -9.27
CA ALA A 51 9.81 1.22 -9.11
C ALA A 51 8.79 0.26 -8.49
N VAL A 52 8.00 0.71 -7.51
CA VAL A 52 6.92 -0.09 -6.92
C VAL A 52 5.91 -0.48 -8.01
N ILE A 53 5.49 0.46 -8.83
CA ILE A 53 4.52 0.21 -9.88
C ILE A 53 5.07 -0.76 -10.93
N HIS A 54 6.31 -0.60 -11.34
CA HIS A 54 6.94 -1.51 -12.30
C HIS A 54 7.09 -2.93 -11.75
N THR A 55 7.41 -3.08 -10.46
CA THR A 55 7.44 -4.38 -9.80
C THR A 55 6.08 -5.07 -9.89
N ILE A 56 5.01 -4.35 -9.59
CA ILE A 56 3.64 -4.87 -9.69
C ILE A 56 3.30 -5.24 -11.13
N ARG A 57 3.59 -4.37 -12.09
CA ARG A 57 3.30 -4.62 -13.51
C ARG A 57 3.98 -5.86 -14.05
N LYS A 58 5.21 -6.11 -13.60
CA LYS A 58 6.01 -7.28 -14.03
C LYS A 58 5.61 -8.55 -13.30
N GLY A 59 4.74 -8.48 -12.30
CA GLY A 59 4.35 -9.63 -11.49
C GLY A 59 5.44 -10.11 -10.57
N PHE A 60 6.45 -9.28 -10.28
CA PHE A 60 7.50 -9.61 -9.33
C PHE A 60 7.01 -9.41 -7.90
N PRO A 61 7.54 -10.18 -6.92
CA PRO A 61 7.09 -10.04 -5.54
C PRO A 61 7.53 -8.70 -4.93
N LEU A 62 6.60 -8.01 -4.27
CA LEU A 62 6.94 -6.99 -3.29
C LEU A 62 7.23 -7.66 -1.96
N ASN A 63 8.04 -7.02 -1.14
CA ASN A 63 8.29 -7.51 0.21
C ASN A 63 6.98 -7.59 0.99
N VAL A 64 6.88 -8.59 1.87
CA VAL A 64 5.74 -8.73 2.77
C VAL A 64 5.56 -7.48 3.63
N MET A 65 4.33 -7.23 4.05
CA MET A 65 3.99 -6.11 4.92
C MET A 65 3.44 -6.62 6.24
N TYR A 66 3.50 -5.77 7.25
CA TYR A 66 3.06 -6.12 8.61
C TYR A 66 2.01 -5.13 9.09
N TRP A 67 0.85 -5.67 9.48
CA TRP A 67 -0.23 -4.90 10.07
C TRP A 67 -0.46 -5.39 11.50
N ALA A 68 -0.77 -4.47 12.41
CA ALA A 68 -1.24 -4.80 13.74
C ALA A 68 -2.77 -4.78 13.75
N LYS A 69 -3.39 -5.82 14.30
CA LYS A 69 -4.84 -5.86 14.49
C LYS A 69 -5.18 -5.26 15.84
N ASN A 70 -6.08 -4.29 15.85
CA ASN A 70 -6.59 -3.65 17.05
C ASN A 70 -7.76 -4.45 17.63
N PRO A 71 -8.07 -4.29 18.93
CA PRO A 71 -9.19 -4.99 19.56
C PRO A 71 -10.55 -4.73 18.90
N ASP A 72 -10.73 -3.58 18.26
CA ASP A 72 -11.97 -3.22 17.56
C ASP A 72 -12.07 -3.81 16.14
N GLY A 73 -11.08 -4.59 15.72
CA GLY A 73 -11.05 -5.20 14.40
C GLY A 73 -10.43 -4.33 13.29
N THR A 74 -10.01 -3.12 13.62
CA THR A 74 -9.26 -2.29 12.66
C THR A 74 -7.78 -2.64 12.67
N TYR A 75 -7.01 -2.08 11.73
CA TYR A 75 -5.60 -2.40 11.56
C TYR A 75 -4.75 -1.14 11.55
N GLU A 76 -3.53 -1.26 12.03
CA GLU A 76 -2.49 -0.26 11.88
C GLU A 76 -1.36 -0.83 11.03
N LEU A 77 -0.87 -0.05 10.09
CA LEU A 77 0.24 -0.46 9.24
C LEU A 77 1.55 -0.28 10.01
N LEU A 78 2.27 -1.38 10.24
CA LEU A 78 3.54 -1.39 10.97
C LEU A 78 4.73 -1.26 10.04
N ASP A 79 4.71 -1.97 8.91
CA ASP A 79 5.76 -1.94 7.91
C ASP A 79 5.15 -2.04 6.50
N GLY A 80 5.64 -1.24 5.57
CA GLY A 80 5.16 -1.19 4.20
C GLY A 80 4.37 0.06 3.86
N GLN A 81 4.48 1.12 4.67
CA GLN A 81 3.75 2.38 4.45
C GLN A 81 4.05 2.99 3.08
N GLN A 82 5.33 3.10 2.71
CA GLN A 82 5.70 3.75 1.45
C GLN A 82 5.24 2.96 0.22
N ARG A 83 5.32 1.64 0.29
CA ARG A 83 4.80 0.77 -0.79
C ARG A 83 3.30 0.91 -0.94
N THR A 84 2.58 0.89 0.18
CA THR A 84 1.12 1.06 0.21
C THR A 84 0.71 2.41 -0.37
N LEU A 85 1.35 3.48 0.07
CA LEU A 85 1.09 4.82 -0.46
C LEU A 85 1.39 4.91 -1.95
N SER A 86 2.46 4.28 -2.41
CA SER A 86 2.85 4.32 -3.82
C SER A 86 1.77 3.72 -4.72
N PHE A 87 1.32 2.48 -4.45
CA PHE A 87 0.32 1.90 -5.33
C PHE A 87 -1.08 2.51 -5.14
N CYS A 88 -1.45 2.91 -3.92
CA CYS A 88 -2.73 3.58 -3.72
C CYS A 88 -2.78 4.94 -4.42
N LYS A 89 -1.74 5.73 -4.32
CA LYS A 89 -1.65 7.03 -4.99
C LYS A 89 -1.66 6.89 -6.51
N PHE A 90 -0.96 5.86 -7.03
CA PHE A 90 -0.96 5.61 -8.47
C PHE A 90 -2.36 5.27 -8.98
N VAL A 91 -3.05 4.33 -8.34
CA VAL A 91 -4.42 3.94 -8.72
C VAL A 91 -5.39 5.11 -8.59
N ASP A 92 -5.17 5.98 -7.61
CA ASP A 92 -5.98 7.19 -7.39
C ASP A 92 -5.67 8.31 -8.38
N GLY A 93 -4.68 8.15 -9.25
CA GLY A 93 -4.32 9.13 -10.28
C GLY A 93 -3.32 10.18 -9.82
N GLY A 94 -2.62 9.96 -8.71
CA GLY A 94 -1.73 10.95 -8.12
C GLY A 94 -0.40 11.13 -8.83
N PHE A 95 0.05 10.16 -9.60
CA PHE A 95 1.28 10.27 -10.40
C PHE A 95 1.24 9.33 -11.60
N SER A 96 2.13 9.57 -12.55
CA SER A 96 2.27 8.77 -13.77
C SER A 96 3.57 7.97 -13.74
N VAL A 97 3.65 6.96 -14.60
CA VAL A 97 4.88 6.17 -14.80
C VAL A 97 5.24 6.14 -16.28
N ASP A 98 6.53 6.04 -16.55
CA ASP A 98 7.04 5.83 -17.91
C ASP A 98 7.06 4.32 -18.20
N MET A 99 6.15 3.87 -19.07
CA MET A 99 5.91 2.45 -19.32
C MET A 99 7.09 1.75 -19.97
N THR A 100 7.83 2.47 -20.81
CA THR A 100 8.89 1.90 -21.64
C THR A 100 10.29 2.42 -21.29
N GLY A 101 10.38 3.44 -20.47
CA GLY A 101 11.62 4.18 -20.24
C GLY A 101 11.95 5.19 -21.34
N ASN A 102 11.09 5.31 -22.36
CA ASN A 102 11.32 6.16 -23.55
C ASN A 102 10.27 7.26 -23.71
N GLY A 103 9.59 7.64 -22.61
CA GLY A 103 8.65 8.75 -22.64
C GLY A 103 7.18 8.34 -22.85
N ASP A 104 6.85 7.05 -22.79
CA ASP A 104 5.46 6.59 -22.80
C ASP A 104 4.86 6.73 -21.39
N VAL A 105 4.60 7.96 -21.01
CA VAL A 105 4.14 8.32 -19.66
C VAL A 105 2.64 8.11 -19.55
N ARG A 106 2.20 7.37 -18.52
CA ARG A 106 0.79 7.08 -18.30
C ARG A 106 0.41 7.19 -16.84
N TYR A 107 -0.76 7.79 -16.61
CA TYR A 107 -1.51 7.64 -15.37
C TYR A 107 -2.26 6.31 -15.39
N PHE A 108 -2.71 5.84 -14.23
CA PHE A 108 -3.48 4.60 -14.14
C PHE A 108 -4.70 4.61 -15.08
N HIS A 109 -5.46 5.72 -15.10
CA HIS A 109 -6.65 5.82 -15.95
C HIS A 109 -6.36 5.86 -17.46
N ASN A 110 -5.12 6.11 -17.86
CA ASN A 110 -4.69 6.05 -19.27
C ASN A 110 -4.19 4.67 -19.68
N MET A 111 -4.05 3.74 -18.74
CA MET A 111 -3.62 2.37 -19.04
C MET A 111 -4.75 1.60 -19.70
N LEU A 112 -4.40 0.57 -20.48
CA LEU A 112 -5.37 -0.34 -21.06
C LEU A 112 -6.12 -1.10 -19.95
N PRO A 113 -7.38 -1.53 -20.20
CA PRO A 113 -8.15 -2.26 -19.18
C PRO A 113 -7.43 -3.48 -18.62
N ASP A 114 -6.74 -4.26 -19.44
CA ASP A 114 -5.98 -5.43 -18.96
C ASP A 114 -4.80 -5.03 -18.08
N GLU A 115 -4.15 -3.93 -18.39
CA GLU A 115 -3.05 -3.40 -17.57
C GLU A 115 -3.56 -2.92 -16.21
N GLN A 116 -4.69 -2.22 -16.20
CA GLN A 116 -5.35 -1.79 -14.97
C GLN A 116 -5.74 -3.00 -14.10
N LYS A 117 -6.33 -4.02 -14.72
CA LYS A 117 -6.73 -5.24 -14.03
C LYS A 117 -5.53 -5.96 -13.42
N GLY A 118 -4.43 -6.04 -14.15
CA GLY A 118 -3.19 -6.65 -13.66
C GLY A 118 -2.66 -5.98 -12.40
N ILE A 119 -2.77 -4.67 -12.31
CA ILE A 119 -2.38 -3.92 -11.11
C ILE A 119 -3.37 -4.17 -9.97
N LEU A 120 -4.67 -4.05 -10.23
CA LEU A 120 -5.71 -4.21 -9.20
C LEU A 120 -5.76 -5.63 -8.64
N ASP A 121 -5.51 -6.63 -9.45
CA ASP A 121 -5.55 -8.04 -9.04
C ASP A 121 -4.21 -8.53 -8.45
N TYR A 122 -3.18 -7.69 -8.44
CA TYR A 122 -1.89 -8.05 -7.87
C TYR A 122 -2.04 -8.40 -6.39
N LYS A 123 -1.50 -9.56 -6.01
CA LYS A 123 -1.65 -10.11 -4.66
C LYS A 123 -0.47 -9.74 -3.78
N LEU A 124 -0.80 -9.37 -2.56
CA LEU A 124 0.15 -8.97 -1.52
C LEU A 124 0.02 -9.93 -0.35
N THR A 125 1.14 -10.28 0.27
CA THR A 125 1.16 -11.02 1.51
C THR A 125 1.31 -10.05 2.68
N ILE A 126 0.36 -10.09 3.60
CA ILE A 126 0.32 -9.27 4.79
C ILE A 126 0.41 -10.19 6.01
N TYR A 127 1.36 -9.94 6.89
CA TYR A 127 1.40 -10.59 8.19
C TYR A 127 0.62 -9.74 9.18
N VAL A 128 -0.51 -10.28 9.64
CA VAL A 128 -1.35 -9.63 10.64
C VAL A 128 -0.89 -10.06 12.02
N CYS A 129 -0.48 -9.09 12.83
CA CYS A 129 0.10 -9.30 14.15
C CYS A 129 -0.92 -8.94 15.22
N GLU A 130 -1.18 -9.87 16.13
CA GLU A 130 -1.99 -9.64 17.33
C GLU A 130 -1.13 -9.88 18.57
N GLY A 131 -1.10 -8.92 19.47
CA GLY A 131 -0.32 -9.04 20.68
C GLY A 131 -0.36 -7.78 21.53
N SER A 132 0.35 -7.80 22.67
CA SER A 132 0.46 -6.63 23.53
C SER A 132 1.35 -5.56 22.88
N GLU A 133 1.25 -4.34 23.37
CA GLU A 133 2.11 -3.25 22.93
C GLU A 133 3.58 -3.57 23.17
N SER A 134 3.91 -4.20 24.31
CA SER A 134 5.30 -4.58 24.61
C SER A 134 5.83 -5.64 23.63
N GLU A 135 5.01 -6.62 23.23
CA GLU A 135 5.39 -7.62 22.23
C GLU A 135 5.65 -6.98 20.86
N LYS A 136 4.79 -6.04 20.45
CA LYS A 136 4.97 -5.32 19.20
C LYS A 136 6.25 -4.49 19.20
N LEU A 137 6.53 -3.78 20.30
CA LEU A 137 7.76 -2.99 20.44
C LEU A 137 9.02 -3.86 20.40
N GLU A 138 8.97 -5.05 21.00
CA GLU A 138 10.10 -5.98 20.98
C GLU A 138 10.38 -6.50 19.57
N TRP A 139 9.34 -6.71 18.77
CA TRP A 139 9.45 -7.30 17.43
C TRP A 139 9.78 -6.27 16.35
N PHE A 140 9.28 -5.06 16.48
CA PHE A 140 9.46 -3.96 15.54
C PHE A 140 10.30 -2.83 16.14
#